data_c129529abef4d0196a65cb49fdd9852d
#
_entry.id   c129529abef4d0196a65cb49fdd9852d
#
_cell.length_a   1.000
_cell.length_b   1.000
_cell.length_c   1.000
_cell.angle_alpha   90.00
_cell.angle_beta   90.00
_cell.angle_gamma   90.00
#
_symmetry.space_group_name_H-M   'P 1'
#
loop_
_entity.id
_entity.type
_entity.pdbx_description
1 polymer ?
#
loop_
_entity_poly.entity_id
_entity_poly.type
_entity_poly.pdbx_seq_one_letter_code
_entity_poly.pdbx_strand_id
1 'polypeptide(L)'
;MTVNELRQLPKIELHCHLDGSLSKEFVETRLQRAVSCEELSVSDECTSLVEYLKKFDLPGQCLTDEEGLFGAGYDVLRTMSQENVCYAEIRFAPLFHVSEQMNTEQVIESLLNGLEKGKKDFGVEYNVITCAMRHHSAKQNYQMIKTACQFLGRGVCAADLAGAEAQYPMTEFMELFEQTKKLGMPFTIHAGECGNAQNIVDAIEAGAKRIGQSCHTRIKHILHLIERRHILRPQI
;
A
#
# COMPACT_ATOMS: atom_id res chain seq x y z
N MET A 1 -3.77 -26.01 18.04
CA MET A 1 -4.63 -25.38 17.02
C MET A 1 -4.26 -25.99 15.67
N THR A 2 -5.21 -26.55 14.97
CA THR A 2 -5.02 -27.14 13.63
C THR A 2 -5.09 -26.06 12.55
N VAL A 3 -4.63 -26.35 11.34
CA VAL A 3 -4.75 -25.43 10.18
C VAL A 3 -6.22 -25.08 9.91
N ASN A 4 -7.14 -26.03 10.08
CA ASN A 4 -8.56 -25.78 9.88
C ASN A 4 -9.14 -24.83 10.95
N GLU A 5 -8.73 -24.97 12.21
CA GLU A 5 -9.11 -24.02 13.27
C GLU A 5 -8.57 -22.61 13.00
N LEU A 6 -7.31 -22.50 12.50
CA LEU A 6 -6.72 -21.22 12.12
C LEU A 6 -7.47 -20.55 10.94
N ARG A 7 -7.91 -21.35 9.96
CA ARG A 7 -8.71 -20.82 8.83
C ARG A 7 -10.05 -20.26 9.27
N GLN A 8 -10.64 -20.78 10.35
CA GLN A 8 -11.92 -20.31 10.90
C GLN A 8 -11.82 -19.01 11.70
N LEU A 9 -10.62 -18.61 12.12
CA LEU A 9 -10.45 -17.37 12.87
C LEU A 9 -10.66 -16.17 11.97
N PRO A 10 -11.38 -15.13 12.44
CA PRO A 10 -11.43 -13.85 11.72
C PRO A 10 -10.03 -13.22 11.70
N LYS A 11 -9.64 -12.67 10.55
CA LYS A 11 -8.33 -12.08 10.31
C LYS A 11 -8.46 -10.61 9.97
N ILE A 12 -7.39 -9.87 10.27
CA ILE A 12 -7.24 -8.47 9.90
C ILE A 12 -5.98 -8.34 9.05
N GLU A 13 -6.10 -7.73 7.87
CA GLU A 13 -4.98 -7.45 6.98
C GLU A 13 -4.71 -5.94 6.97
N LEU A 14 -3.53 -5.53 7.43
CA LEU A 14 -3.16 -4.11 7.53
C LEU A 14 -2.12 -3.68 6.49
N HIS A 15 -1.66 -4.60 5.64
CA HIS A 15 -0.60 -4.31 4.67
C HIS A 15 -0.78 -5.06 3.35
N CYS A 16 -1.86 -4.78 2.64
CA CYS A 16 -2.17 -5.40 1.36
C CYS A 16 -1.95 -4.42 0.21
N HIS A 17 -1.00 -4.71 -0.70
CA HIS A 17 -0.84 -3.98 -1.95
C HIS A 17 -1.84 -4.50 -2.99
N LEU A 18 -2.67 -3.61 -3.54
CA LEU A 18 -3.72 -3.96 -4.49
C LEU A 18 -3.18 -4.74 -5.69
N ASP A 19 -2.17 -4.18 -6.35
CA ASP A 19 -1.54 -4.71 -7.55
C ASP A 19 -0.76 -6.02 -7.32
N GLY A 20 -0.38 -6.31 -6.08
CA GLY A 20 0.24 -7.57 -5.67
C GLY A 20 -0.74 -8.63 -5.14
N SER A 21 -2.04 -8.33 -5.09
CA SER A 21 -3.04 -9.17 -4.42
C SER A 21 -4.24 -9.53 -5.29
N LEU A 22 -4.18 -9.23 -6.60
CA LEU A 22 -5.20 -9.60 -7.56
C LEU A 22 -5.21 -11.11 -7.80
N SER A 23 -6.40 -11.70 -7.88
CA SER A 23 -6.52 -13.12 -8.21
C SER A 23 -6.06 -13.39 -9.64
N LYS A 24 -5.49 -14.58 -9.85
CA LYS A 24 -5.14 -15.05 -11.19
C LYS A 24 -6.35 -15.00 -12.14
N GLU A 25 -7.53 -15.39 -11.66
CA GLU A 25 -8.79 -15.36 -12.41
C GLU A 25 -9.14 -13.96 -12.91
N PHE A 26 -8.98 -12.94 -12.04
CA PHE A 26 -9.21 -11.55 -12.42
C PHE A 26 -8.21 -11.09 -13.50
N VAL A 27 -6.92 -11.38 -13.32
CA VAL A 27 -5.87 -11.01 -14.27
C VAL A 27 -6.08 -11.69 -15.62
N GLU A 28 -6.40 -12.99 -15.65
CA GLU A 28 -6.69 -13.73 -16.89
C GLU A 28 -7.91 -13.16 -17.61
N THR A 29 -8.96 -12.81 -16.87
CA THR A 29 -10.18 -12.20 -17.43
C THR A 29 -9.89 -10.84 -18.06
N ARG A 30 -9.14 -9.98 -17.37
CA ARG A 30 -8.79 -8.65 -17.87
C ARG A 30 -7.84 -8.70 -19.08
N LEU A 31 -6.87 -9.60 -19.07
CA LEU A 31 -5.90 -9.75 -20.16
C LEU A 31 -6.40 -10.63 -21.31
N GLN A 32 -7.56 -11.29 -21.15
CA GLN A 32 -8.13 -12.23 -22.11
C GLN A 32 -7.16 -13.33 -22.57
N ARG A 33 -6.31 -13.79 -21.65
CA ARG A 33 -5.36 -14.88 -21.85
C ARG A 33 -5.06 -15.63 -20.57
N ALA A 34 -4.60 -16.87 -20.69
CA ALA A 34 -4.06 -17.60 -19.56
C ALA A 34 -2.77 -16.94 -19.05
N VAL A 35 -2.57 -16.98 -17.74
CA VAL A 35 -1.40 -16.46 -17.04
C VAL A 35 -0.81 -17.55 -16.16
N SER A 36 0.50 -17.74 -16.20
CA SER A 36 1.17 -18.72 -15.33
C SER A 36 1.42 -18.14 -13.93
N CYS A 37 1.66 -19.00 -12.94
CA CYS A 37 2.00 -18.55 -11.59
C CYS A 37 3.35 -17.79 -11.59
N GLU A 38 4.30 -18.20 -12.42
CA GLU A 38 5.61 -17.56 -12.55
C GLU A 38 5.54 -16.14 -13.12
N GLU A 39 4.48 -15.79 -13.86
CA GLU A 39 4.25 -14.43 -14.33
C GLU A 39 3.82 -13.51 -13.17
N LEU A 40 3.09 -14.05 -12.17
CA LEU A 40 2.51 -13.30 -11.06
C LEU A 40 3.36 -13.35 -9.77
N SER A 41 4.28 -14.28 -9.66
CA SER A 41 5.11 -14.47 -8.46
C SER A 41 6.58 -14.56 -8.80
N VAL A 42 7.43 -14.24 -7.83
CA VAL A 42 8.86 -14.53 -7.90
C VAL A 42 9.14 -15.96 -7.40
N SER A 43 10.32 -16.49 -7.78
CA SER A 43 10.80 -17.74 -7.21
C SER A 43 11.23 -17.54 -5.75
N ASP A 44 11.29 -18.64 -4.98
CA ASP A 44 11.81 -18.63 -3.61
C ASP A 44 13.30 -18.19 -3.52
N GLU A 45 14.00 -18.19 -4.64
CA GLU A 45 15.40 -17.76 -4.74
C GLU A 45 15.56 -16.26 -5.05
N CYS A 46 14.45 -15.51 -5.21
CA CYS A 46 14.51 -14.09 -5.50
C CYS A 46 15.13 -13.32 -4.33
N THR A 47 16.24 -12.63 -4.58
CA THR A 47 16.97 -11.81 -3.60
C THR A 47 16.98 -10.32 -3.96
N SER A 48 16.29 -9.94 -5.04
CA SER A 48 16.29 -8.58 -5.58
C SER A 48 14.91 -7.95 -5.47
N LEU A 49 14.81 -6.83 -4.73
CA LEU A 49 13.58 -6.01 -4.71
C LEU A 49 13.19 -5.54 -6.12
N VAL A 50 14.15 -5.23 -6.98
CA VAL A 50 13.90 -4.82 -8.37
C VAL A 50 13.23 -5.93 -9.17
N GLU A 51 13.67 -7.18 -8.99
CA GLU A 51 13.06 -8.34 -9.64
C GLU A 51 11.64 -8.59 -9.10
N TYR A 52 11.46 -8.50 -7.78
CA TYR A 52 10.15 -8.58 -7.13
C TYR A 52 9.17 -7.53 -7.68
N LEU A 53 9.60 -6.26 -7.74
CA LEU A 53 8.74 -5.15 -8.21
C LEU A 53 8.31 -5.30 -9.67
N LYS A 54 9.08 -5.97 -10.53
CA LYS A 54 8.67 -6.25 -11.92
C LYS A 54 7.42 -7.13 -12.03
N LYS A 55 7.10 -7.90 -10.96
CA LYS A 55 5.89 -8.75 -10.96
C LYS A 55 4.60 -7.94 -10.85
N PHE A 56 4.68 -6.68 -10.47
CA PHE A 56 3.55 -5.76 -10.45
C PHE A 56 3.20 -5.18 -11.83
N ASP A 57 4.12 -5.30 -12.82
CA ASP A 57 3.90 -4.76 -14.17
C ASP A 57 2.71 -5.44 -14.87
N LEU A 58 2.56 -6.75 -14.69
CA LEU A 58 1.47 -7.51 -15.33
C LEU A 58 0.11 -7.22 -14.69
N PRO A 59 -0.08 -7.31 -13.37
CA PRO A 59 -1.29 -6.86 -12.71
C PRO A 59 -1.63 -5.39 -13.00
N GLY A 60 -0.62 -4.52 -13.09
CA GLY A 60 -0.78 -3.10 -13.42
C GLY A 60 -1.49 -2.88 -14.76
N GLN A 61 -1.30 -3.75 -15.75
CA GLN A 61 -1.99 -3.69 -17.03
C GLN A 61 -3.52 -3.93 -16.91
N CYS A 62 -3.96 -4.54 -15.82
CA CYS A 62 -5.38 -4.75 -15.54
C CYS A 62 -6.07 -3.51 -14.95
N LEU A 63 -5.30 -2.49 -14.53
CA LEU A 63 -5.75 -1.33 -13.74
C LEU A 63 -5.70 -0.03 -14.55
N THR A 64 -5.86 -0.11 -15.87
CA THR A 64 -5.67 1.02 -16.80
C THR A 64 -6.94 1.84 -17.05
N ASP A 65 -8.08 1.38 -16.55
CA ASP A 65 -9.39 2.01 -16.71
C ASP A 65 -10.26 1.86 -15.45
N GLU A 66 -11.41 2.55 -15.44
CA GLU A 66 -12.35 2.54 -14.32
C GLU A 66 -12.88 1.14 -14.03
N GLU A 67 -13.15 0.33 -15.06
CA GLU A 67 -13.65 -1.03 -14.90
C GLU A 67 -12.60 -1.94 -14.26
N GLY A 68 -11.33 -1.80 -14.65
CA GLY A 68 -10.20 -2.52 -14.06
C GLY A 68 -10.00 -2.20 -12.58
N LEU A 69 -10.03 -0.93 -12.22
CA LEU A 69 -9.91 -0.50 -10.82
C LEU A 69 -11.11 -0.93 -9.97
N PHE A 70 -12.33 -0.79 -10.51
CA PHE A 70 -13.53 -1.29 -9.85
C PHE A 70 -13.45 -2.80 -9.63
N GLY A 71 -13.13 -3.55 -10.69
CA GLY A 71 -13.01 -5.01 -10.64
C GLY A 71 -11.93 -5.48 -9.67
N ALA A 72 -10.78 -4.79 -9.62
CA ALA A 72 -9.70 -5.08 -8.68
C ALA A 72 -10.13 -4.90 -7.21
N GLY A 73 -10.83 -3.80 -6.91
CA GLY A 73 -11.37 -3.57 -5.56
C GLY A 73 -12.38 -4.65 -5.16
N TYR A 74 -13.22 -5.07 -6.07
CA TYR A 74 -14.18 -6.15 -5.84
C TYR A 74 -13.48 -7.51 -5.66
N ASP A 75 -12.52 -7.84 -6.52
CA ASP A 75 -11.79 -9.11 -6.52
C ASP A 75 -10.96 -9.31 -5.24
N VAL A 76 -10.25 -8.27 -4.79
CA VAL A 76 -9.41 -8.38 -3.59
C VAL A 76 -10.25 -8.68 -2.35
N LEU A 77 -11.43 -8.05 -2.18
CA LEU A 77 -12.30 -8.35 -1.05
C LEU A 77 -12.98 -9.72 -1.19
N ARG A 78 -13.32 -10.15 -2.41
CA ARG A 78 -13.80 -11.51 -2.69
C ARG A 78 -12.78 -12.55 -2.23
N THR A 79 -11.53 -12.39 -2.61
CA THR A 79 -10.45 -13.30 -2.26
C THR A 79 -10.19 -13.30 -0.74
N MET A 80 -10.16 -12.15 -0.12
CA MET A 80 -9.97 -12.00 1.34
C MET A 80 -11.10 -12.65 2.14
N SER A 81 -12.34 -12.57 1.66
CA SER A 81 -13.48 -13.22 2.33
C SER A 81 -13.34 -14.75 2.40
N GLN A 82 -12.74 -15.37 1.38
CA GLN A 82 -12.49 -16.80 1.33
C GLN A 82 -11.46 -17.26 2.38
N GLU A 83 -10.59 -16.34 2.80
CA GLU A 83 -9.60 -16.55 3.86
C GLU A 83 -10.08 -16.09 5.25
N ASN A 84 -11.36 -15.75 5.37
CA ASN A 84 -11.99 -15.25 6.60
C ASN A 84 -11.35 -13.94 7.12
N VAL A 85 -10.91 -13.08 6.22
CA VAL A 85 -10.51 -11.70 6.56
C VAL A 85 -11.78 -10.87 6.78
N CYS A 86 -11.86 -10.18 7.92
CA CYS A 86 -13.01 -9.35 8.27
C CYS A 86 -12.75 -7.84 8.09
N TYR A 87 -11.48 -7.43 8.02
CA TYR A 87 -11.06 -6.05 7.79
C TYR A 87 -9.73 -6.01 7.04
N ALA A 88 -9.61 -5.10 6.06
CA ALA A 88 -8.41 -4.90 5.29
C ALA A 88 -8.06 -3.44 5.07
N GLU A 89 -6.76 -3.10 5.10
CA GLU A 89 -6.21 -1.83 4.60
C GLU A 89 -5.50 -2.08 3.27
N ILE A 90 -6.18 -1.70 2.20
CA ILE A 90 -5.70 -1.87 0.82
C ILE A 90 -4.88 -0.64 0.43
N ARG A 91 -3.63 -0.84 0.03
CA ARG A 91 -2.75 0.23 -0.44
C ARG A 91 -2.46 0.13 -1.92
N PHE A 92 -2.40 1.26 -2.60
CA PHE A 92 -2.08 1.35 -4.02
C PHE A 92 -1.51 2.72 -4.37
N ALA A 93 -0.82 2.82 -5.49
CA ALA A 93 -0.22 4.05 -5.98
C ALA A 93 -1.10 4.67 -7.09
N PRO A 94 -2.00 5.63 -6.80
CA PRO A 94 -2.94 6.17 -7.78
C PRO A 94 -2.28 6.72 -9.04
N LEU A 95 -1.06 7.28 -8.93
CA LEU A 95 -0.37 7.89 -10.08
C LEU A 95 0.06 6.89 -11.15
N PHE A 96 0.13 5.59 -10.85
CA PHE A 96 0.41 4.56 -11.87
C PHE A 96 -0.76 4.33 -12.83
N HIS A 97 -1.97 4.73 -12.43
CA HIS A 97 -3.21 4.45 -13.15
C HIS A 97 -3.82 5.70 -13.79
N VAL A 98 -3.18 6.86 -13.64
CA VAL A 98 -3.59 8.11 -14.30
C VAL A 98 -3.27 8.03 -15.80
N SER A 99 -4.22 8.44 -16.63
CA SER A 99 -4.10 8.48 -18.07
C SER A 99 -4.76 9.75 -18.65
N GLU A 100 -4.80 9.89 -19.97
CA GLU A 100 -5.57 10.97 -20.60
C GLU A 100 -7.08 10.86 -20.34
N GLN A 101 -7.58 9.65 -20.06
CA GLN A 101 -9.00 9.37 -19.84
C GLN A 101 -9.36 9.35 -18.34
N MET A 102 -8.39 9.23 -17.44
CA MET A 102 -8.65 9.02 -16.03
C MET A 102 -7.68 9.82 -15.15
N ASN A 103 -8.19 10.81 -14.45
CA ASN A 103 -7.40 11.59 -13.48
C ASN A 103 -7.29 10.90 -12.12
N THR A 104 -6.49 11.45 -11.21
CA THR A 104 -6.25 10.88 -9.87
C THR A 104 -7.53 10.69 -9.05
N GLU A 105 -8.49 11.60 -9.16
CA GLU A 105 -9.76 11.52 -8.44
C GLU A 105 -10.59 10.34 -8.94
N GLN A 106 -10.73 10.19 -10.26
CA GLN A 106 -11.44 9.08 -10.89
C GLN A 106 -10.78 7.73 -10.58
N VAL A 107 -9.44 7.68 -10.56
CA VAL A 107 -8.68 6.48 -10.15
C VAL A 107 -9.05 6.04 -8.73
N ILE A 108 -9.06 6.96 -7.77
CA ILE A 108 -9.40 6.65 -6.37
C ILE A 108 -10.87 6.24 -6.27
N GLU A 109 -11.77 6.98 -6.90
CA GLU A 109 -13.20 6.75 -6.84
C GLU A 109 -13.59 5.39 -7.45
N SER A 110 -13.00 5.02 -8.59
CA SER A 110 -13.26 3.73 -9.23
C SER A 110 -12.89 2.55 -8.33
N LEU A 111 -11.71 2.61 -7.68
CA LEU A 111 -11.31 1.59 -6.71
C LEU A 111 -12.27 1.54 -5.51
N LEU A 112 -12.62 2.70 -4.93
CA LEU A 112 -13.54 2.76 -3.79
C LEU A 112 -14.91 2.19 -4.11
N ASN A 113 -15.42 2.44 -5.32
CA ASN A 113 -16.70 1.89 -5.78
C ASN A 113 -16.66 0.35 -5.85
N GLY A 114 -15.56 -0.23 -6.34
CA GLY A 114 -15.34 -1.68 -6.36
C GLY A 114 -15.25 -2.29 -4.96
N LEU A 115 -14.49 -1.66 -4.08
CA LEU A 115 -14.36 -2.06 -2.67
C LEU A 115 -15.72 -1.97 -1.92
N GLU A 116 -16.47 -0.89 -2.13
CA GLU A 116 -17.79 -0.75 -1.50
C GLU A 116 -18.79 -1.81 -1.98
N LYS A 117 -18.72 -2.19 -3.25
CA LYS A 117 -19.51 -3.32 -3.79
C LYS A 117 -19.06 -4.65 -3.16
N GLY A 118 -17.75 -4.90 -3.10
CA GLY A 118 -17.18 -6.08 -2.46
C GLY A 118 -17.54 -6.17 -0.98
N LYS A 119 -17.47 -5.06 -0.23
CA LYS A 119 -17.90 -4.99 1.16
C LYS A 119 -19.36 -5.43 1.33
N LYS A 120 -20.26 -4.94 0.48
CA LYS A 120 -21.70 -5.30 0.52
C LYS A 120 -21.94 -6.79 0.24
N ASP A 121 -21.18 -7.35 -0.69
CA ASP A 121 -21.40 -8.73 -1.12
C ASP A 121 -20.71 -9.76 -0.19
N PHE A 122 -19.55 -9.43 0.37
CA PHE A 122 -18.69 -10.37 1.11
C PHE A 122 -18.56 -10.06 2.61
N GLY A 123 -19.00 -8.90 3.07
CA GLY A 123 -18.96 -8.51 4.48
C GLY A 123 -17.55 -8.19 5.00
N VAL A 124 -16.59 -7.91 4.13
CA VAL A 124 -15.23 -7.49 4.50
C VAL A 124 -15.20 -5.97 4.62
N GLU A 125 -14.91 -5.46 5.82
CA GLU A 125 -14.68 -4.03 6.04
C GLU A 125 -13.32 -3.62 5.45
N TYR A 126 -13.22 -2.40 4.94
CA TYR A 126 -11.98 -1.93 4.33
C TYR A 126 -11.68 -0.45 4.62
N ASN A 127 -10.43 -0.12 4.43
CA ASN A 127 -9.93 1.24 4.18
C ASN A 127 -8.85 1.21 3.10
N VAL A 128 -8.64 2.37 2.46
CA VAL A 128 -7.64 2.55 1.42
C VAL A 128 -6.51 3.44 1.94
N ILE A 129 -5.28 3.08 1.61
CA ILE A 129 -4.07 3.86 1.82
C ILE A 129 -3.49 4.22 0.45
N THR A 130 -3.32 5.51 0.15
CA THR A 130 -2.78 5.97 -1.13
C THR A 130 -1.27 6.15 -1.05
N CYS A 131 -0.51 5.47 -1.91
CA CYS A 131 0.95 5.50 -1.90
C CYS A 131 1.51 6.63 -2.75
N ALA A 132 2.26 7.53 -2.12
CA ALA A 132 3.27 8.32 -2.80
C ALA A 132 4.45 7.41 -3.17
N MET A 133 5.05 7.65 -4.32
CA MET A 133 6.14 6.82 -4.83
C MET A 133 7.47 7.57 -4.79
N ARG A 134 8.50 6.88 -4.29
CA ARG A 134 9.83 7.48 -4.06
C ARG A 134 10.49 8.01 -5.33
N HIS A 135 10.18 7.44 -6.51
CA HIS A 135 10.71 7.88 -7.80
C HIS A 135 9.88 8.99 -8.47
N HIS A 136 8.72 9.35 -7.91
CA HIS A 136 7.94 10.48 -8.40
C HIS A 136 8.42 11.81 -7.79
N SER A 137 8.20 12.91 -8.50
CA SER A 137 8.54 14.22 -7.96
C SER A 137 7.71 14.58 -6.72
N ALA A 138 8.28 15.39 -5.83
CA ALA A 138 7.58 15.89 -4.64
C ALA A 138 6.25 16.57 -5.00
N LYS A 139 6.22 17.31 -6.12
CA LYS A 139 5.00 17.99 -6.62
C LYS A 139 3.91 17.00 -7.01
N GLN A 140 4.24 15.93 -7.73
CA GLN A 140 3.28 14.89 -8.12
C GLN A 140 2.73 14.16 -6.90
N ASN A 141 3.61 13.73 -6.00
CA ASN A 141 3.24 13.08 -4.76
C ASN A 141 2.33 13.96 -3.89
N TYR A 142 2.70 15.23 -3.70
CA TYR A 142 1.88 16.17 -2.94
C TYR A 142 0.49 16.38 -3.55
N GLN A 143 0.41 16.54 -4.87
CA GLN A 143 -0.87 16.73 -5.55
C GLN A 143 -1.76 15.49 -5.43
N MET A 144 -1.18 14.30 -5.53
CA MET A 144 -1.89 13.03 -5.32
C MET A 144 -2.44 12.95 -3.89
N ILE A 145 -1.60 13.21 -2.87
CA ILE A 145 -2.02 13.19 -1.46
C ILE A 145 -3.14 14.22 -1.21
N LYS A 146 -3.02 15.41 -1.78
CA LYS A 146 -4.04 16.46 -1.67
C LYS A 146 -5.38 16.02 -2.29
N THR A 147 -5.36 15.33 -3.43
CA THR A 147 -6.57 14.76 -4.03
C THR A 147 -7.13 13.64 -3.14
N ALA A 148 -6.28 12.72 -2.67
CA ALA A 148 -6.69 11.62 -1.77
C ALA A 148 -7.31 12.12 -0.46
N CYS A 149 -6.87 13.27 0.05
CA CYS A 149 -7.41 13.89 1.25
C CYS A 149 -8.91 14.23 1.14
N GLN A 150 -9.43 14.42 -0.06
CA GLN A 150 -10.87 14.66 -0.30
C GLN A 150 -11.71 13.42 0.01
N PHE A 151 -11.09 12.24 0.00
CA PHE A 151 -11.73 10.96 0.31
C PHE A 151 -11.47 10.48 1.75
N LEU A 152 -10.78 11.30 2.57
CA LEU A 152 -10.51 10.95 3.96
C LEU A 152 -11.83 10.74 4.74
N GLY A 153 -11.96 9.58 5.38
CA GLY A 153 -13.19 9.15 6.05
C GLY A 153 -14.31 8.69 5.09
N ARG A 154 -14.03 8.66 3.78
CA ARG A 154 -14.94 8.15 2.74
C ARG A 154 -14.31 6.94 2.01
N GLY A 155 -13.62 6.10 2.75
CA GLY A 155 -12.90 4.93 2.25
C GLY A 155 -11.39 5.09 2.25
N VAL A 156 -10.84 6.31 2.14
CA VAL A 156 -9.41 6.57 2.34
C VAL A 156 -9.14 6.89 3.81
N CYS A 157 -8.10 6.29 4.39
CA CYS A 157 -7.72 6.51 5.79
C CYS A 157 -6.31 7.09 5.99
N ALA A 158 -5.41 6.94 5.03
CA ALA A 158 -4.05 7.41 5.16
C ALA A 158 -3.34 7.55 3.80
N ALA A 159 -2.21 8.26 3.80
CA ALA A 159 -1.19 8.19 2.76
C ALA A 159 -0.06 7.24 3.19
N ASP A 160 0.79 6.86 2.23
CA ASP A 160 1.99 6.06 2.44
C ASP A 160 3.14 6.57 1.55
N LEU A 161 4.35 6.13 1.80
CA LEU A 161 5.50 6.29 0.91
C LEU A 161 6.07 4.90 0.60
N ALA A 162 6.08 4.53 -0.69
CA ALA A 162 6.54 3.23 -1.14
C ALA A 162 7.56 3.35 -2.29
N GLY A 163 8.17 2.22 -2.69
CA GLY A 163 9.13 2.13 -3.78
C GLY A 163 10.57 1.97 -3.32
N ALA A 164 11.54 2.18 -4.23
CA ALA A 164 12.95 1.81 -4.07
C ALA A 164 13.66 2.60 -2.96
N GLU A 165 13.49 2.18 -1.71
CA GLU A 165 14.03 2.83 -0.51
C GLU A 165 15.56 2.98 -0.52
N ALA A 166 16.28 2.01 -1.05
CA ALA A 166 17.73 2.07 -1.13
C ALA A 166 18.26 3.19 -2.05
N GLN A 167 17.46 3.59 -3.04
CA GLN A 167 17.83 4.65 -4.00
C GLN A 167 17.35 6.03 -3.56
N TYR A 168 16.23 6.09 -2.82
CA TYR A 168 15.57 7.32 -2.41
C TYR A 168 15.33 7.29 -0.89
N PRO A 169 16.27 7.78 -0.08
CA PRO A 169 16.18 7.72 1.37
C PRO A 169 15.07 8.62 1.91
N MET A 170 14.60 8.31 3.13
CA MET A 170 13.50 9.04 3.77
C MET A 170 13.75 10.55 3.92
N THR A 171 15.01 10.95 4.05
CA THR A 171 15.40 12.37 4.19
C THR A 171 14.95 13.26 3.04
N GLU A 172 14.77 12.71 1.83
CA GLU A 172 14.28 13.45 0.66
C GLU A 172 12.78 13.77 0.73
N PHE A 173 12.04 13.11 1.63
CA PHE A 173 10.58 13.23 1.73
C PHE A 173 10.09 13.95 2.99
N MET A 174 10.98 14.48 3.81
CA MET A 174 10.63 15.16 5.07
C MET A 174 9.66 16.32 4.84
N GLU A 175 9.92 17.15 3.82
CA GLU A 175 9.05 18.28 3.48
C GLU A 175 7.67 17.81 2.98
N LEU A 176 7.61 16.74 2.16
CA LEU A 176 6.37 16.16 1.68
C LEU A 176 5.46 15.76 2.86
N PHE A 177 6.02 15.09 3.87
CA PHE A 177 5.23 14.65 5.02
C PHE A 177 4.92 15.77 6.01
N GLU A 178 5.73 16.81 6.08
CA GLU A 178 5.34 18.04 6.79
C GLU A 178 4.12 18.70 6.14
N GLN A 179 4.10 18.78 4.81
CA GLN A 179 2.94 19.29 4.07
C GLN A 179 1.72 18.37 4.21
N THR A 180 1.93 17.06 4.21
CA THR A 180 0.87 16.05 4.44
C THR A 180 0.20 16.22 5.80
N LYS A 181 0.98 16.49 6.84
CA LYS A 181 0.45 16.84 8.19
C LYS A 181 -0.43 18.10 8.15
N LYS A 182 0.02 19.13 7.44
CA LYS A 182 -0.74 20.40 7.30
C LYS A 182 -2.09 20.20 6.60
N LEU A 183 -2.21 19.19 5.71
CA LEU A 183 -3.46 18.77 5.11
C LEU A 183 -4.37 17.98 6.09
N GLY A 184 -3.88 17.59 7.25
CA GLY A 184 -4.60 16.70 8.17
C GLY A 184 -4.68 15.24 7.72
N MET A 185 -3.87 14.85 6.72
CA MET A 185 -3.84 13.48 6.18
C MET A 185 -2.99 12.58 7.09
N PRO A 186 -3.56 11.54 7.72
CA PRO A 186 -2.77 10.53 8.41
C PRO A 186 -1.84 9.80 7.42
N PHE A 187 -0.72 9.27 7.92
CA PHE A 187 0.17 8.51 7.05
C PHE A 187 0.93 7.41 7.77
N THR A 188 1.29 6.41 7.02
CA THR A 188 2.26 5.36 7.31
C THR A 188 3.44 5.52 6.34
N ILE A 189 4.56 4.85 6.56
CA ILE A 189 5.72 4.93 5.67
C ILE A 189 6.38 3.55 5.59
N HIS A 190 6.67 3.08 4.37
CA HIS A 190 7.59 1.96 4.17
C HIS A 190 8.99 2.43 4.53
N ALA A 191 9.59 1.83 5.54
CA ALA A 191 10.95 2.12 5.96
C ALA A 191 11.61 0.91 6.61
N GLY A 192 12.86 0.62 6.25
CA GLY A 192 13.62 -0.55 6.71
C GLY A 192 13.32 -1.81 5.91
N GLU A 193 12.77 -1.70 4.71
CA GLU A 193 12.54 -2.82 3.80
C GLU A 193 13.86 -3.27 3.15
N CYS A 194 14.58 -2.36 2.53
CA CYS A 194 15.86 -2.63 1.87
C CYS A 194 16.88 -1.49 2.02
N GLY A 195 16.53 -0.47 2.77
CA GLY A 195 17.37 0.70 3.02
C GLY A 195 18.10 0.64 4.35
N ASN A 196 18.67 1.77 4.74
CA ASN A 196 19.30 1.94 6.04
C ASN A 196 18.23 2.01 7.15
N ALA A 197 18.52 1.40 8.30
CA ALA A 197 17.69 1.54 9.51
C ALA A 197 17.42 3.01 9.92
N GLN A 198 18.27 3.94 9.49
CA GLN A 198 18.07 5.38 9.67
C GLN A 198 16.77 5.85 9.04
N ASN A 199 16.32 5.27 7.90
CA ASN A 199 15.05 5.61 7.29
C ASN A 199 13.84 5.39 8.21
N ILE A 200 13.91 4.40 9.12
CA ILE A 200 12.85 4.17 10.12
C ILE A 200 12.80 5.33 11.11
N VAL A 201 13.99 5.78 11.58
CA VAL A 201 14.07 6.91 12.51
C VAL A 201 13.56 8.18 11.85
N ASP A 202 13.98 8.44 10.61
CA ASP A 202 13.57 9.61 9.84
C ASP A 202 12.04 9.58 9.55
N ALA A 203 11.47 8.39 9.30
CA ALA A 203 10.02 8.23 9.14
C ALA A 203 9.24 8.55 10.44
N ILE A 204 9.77 8.13 11.60
CA ILE A 204 9.20 8.47 12.91
C ILE A 204 9.32 9.97 13.16
N GLU A 205 10.47 10.58 12.87
CA GLU A 205 10.69 12.04 12.99
C GLU A 205 9.75 12.82 12.05
N ALA A 206 9.51 12.30 10.83
CA ALA A 206 8.50 12.83 9.93
C ALA A 206 7.08 12.75 10.51
N GLY A 207 6.85 11.93 11.54
CA GLY A 207 5.60 11.80 12.27
C GLY A 207 4.75 10.60 11.88
N ALA A 208 5.32 9.61 11.19
CA ALA A 208 4.65 8.34 10.95
C ALA A 208 4.34 7.65 12.28
N LYS A 209 3.07 7.28 12.46
CA LYS A 209 2.62 6.52 13.64
C LYS A 209 2.71 5.02 13.44
N ARG A 210 2.91 4.58 12.22
CA ARG A 210 3.07 3.18 11.82
C ARG A 210 4.10 3.10 10.70
N ILE A 211 4.97 2.09 10.78
CA ILE A 211 5.98 1.79 9.78
C ILE A 211 5.59 0.48 9.10
N GLY A 212 5.57 0.49 7.77
CA GLY A 212 5.41 -0.70 6.94
C GLY A 212 6.77 -1.33 6.61
N GLN A 213 6.80 -2.66 6.43
CA GLN A 213 7.93 -3.42 5.85
C GLN A 213 9.29 -3.27 6.57
N SER A 214 9.37 -3.20 7.88
CA SER A 214 10.64 -3.13 8.61
C SER A 214 11.35 -4.49 8.75
N CYS A 215 11.61 -5.18 7.64
CA CYS A 215 12.04 -6.59 7.62
C CYS A 215 13.48 -6.83 8.09
N HIS A 216 14.40 -5.89 7.90
CA HIS A 216 15.85 -6.11 8.05
C HIS A 216 16.48 -5.54 9.32
N THR A 217 15.70 -4.93 10.20
CA THR A 217 16.28 -4.23 11.35
C THR A 217 15.92 -4.91 12.65
N ARG A 218 16.95 -5.29 13.43
CA ARG A 218 16.74 -5.80 14.79
C ARG A 218 16.07 -4.72 15.63
N ILE A 219 14.92 -5.01 16.22
CA ILE A 219 14.13 -4.08 17.06
C ILE A 219 15.01 -3.35 18.09
N LYS A 220 15.99 -4.04 18.69
CA LYS A 220 16.97 -3.42 19.64
C LYS A 220 17.77 -2.28 19.00
N HIS A 221 18.09 -2.37 17.72
CA HIS A 221 18.83 -1.31 17.01
C HIS A 221 17.96 -0.09 16.77
N ILE A 222 16.71 -0.31 16.38
CA ILE A 222 15.71 0.78 16.21
C ILE A 222 15.48 1.49 17.55
N LEU A 223 15.23 0.75 18.64
CA LEU A 223 15.02 1.31 19.97
C LEU A 223 16.23 2.15 20.41
N HIS A 224 17.45 1.67 20.19
CA HIS A 224 18.65 2.42 20.53
C HIS A 224 18.81 3.71 19.72
N LEU A 225 18.44 3.72 18.43
CA LEU A 225 18.45 4.93 17.60
C LEU A 225 17.38 5.94 18.07
N ILE A 226 16.20 5.48 18.44
CA ILE A 226 15.10 6.29 18.96
C ILE A 226 15.49 6.91 20.30
N GLU A 227 16.07 6.14 21.21
CA GLU A 227 16.54 6.60 22.52
C GLU A 227 17.64 7.66 22.41
N ARG A 228 18.63 7.46 21.53
CA ARG A 228 19.72 8.44 21.31
C ARG A 228 19.23 9.79 20.81
N ARG A 229 18.11 9.85 20.09
CA ARG A 229 17.54 11.08 19.54
C ARG A 229 16.48 11.73 20.43
N HIS A 230 16.23 11.21 21.64
CA HIS A 230 15.21 11.71 22.57
C HIS A 230 13.79 11.78 21.97
N ILE A 231 13.49 10.94 20.98
CA ILE A 231 12.20 10.94 20.28
C ILE A 231 11.06 10.38 21.15
N LEU A 232 11.40 9.53 22.14
CA LEU A 232 10.46 9.03 23.14
C LEU A 232 10.64 9.79 24.46
N ARG A 233 10.25 11.05 24.53
CA ARG A 233 9.89 11.65 25.81
C ARG A 233 8.39 11.47 26.01
N PRO A 234 7.93 10.73 27.05
CA PRO A 234 6.54 10.82 27.43
C PRO A 234 6.26 12.28 27.79
N GLN A 235 5.32 12.89 27.12
CA GLN A 235 4.68 14.09 27.65
C GLN A 235 3.84 13.62 28.83
N ILE A 236 4.36 13.85 30.04
CA ILE A 236 3.62 13.75 31.30
C ILE A 236 2.67 14.92 31.35
#